data_153dfb2af27e45623422dbe13e74ebc2
#
_entry.id   153dfb2af27e45623422dbe13e74ebc2
#
_cell.length_a   1.000
_cell.length_b   1.000
_cell.length_c   1.000
_cell.angle_alpha   90.00
_cell.angle_beta   90.00
_cell.angle_gamma   90.00
#
_symmetry.space_group_name_H-M   'P 1'
#
loop_
_entity.id
_entity.type
_entity.pdbx_description
1 polymer ?
#
loop_
_entity_poly.entity_id
_entity_poly.type
_entity_poly.pdbx_seq_one_letter_code
_entity_poly.pdbx_strand_id
1 'polypeptide(L)'
;MERFGLVGLPNAGKSSLYNALTNGAALAAPYPFATKDPNVGVAKVLDPRLEALAEMSKTHNTVYATVEVVDIGGLVEGASKGEGLGNKFLANIREVDAIVFVLRAFEDDDIPGPSDPLEHLRVVEIELALADLETVETRLSRTQKAARMDKSVTEEMEALERAQVHLAEGRPLYRAGISEDDRLLLAPHFLLTTRRVLAVVNVAEDKLDTIPAME
;
A
#
# COMPACT_ATOMS: atom_id res chain seq x y z
N MET A 1 3.35 12.66 -9.94
CA MET A 1 4.27 12.27 -8.85
C MET A 1 3.68 10.98 -8.29
N GLU A 2 4.49 9.93 -8.15
CA GLU A 2 3.99 8.65 -7.60
C GLU A 2 3.76 8.78 -6.09
N ARG A 3 2.72 8.11 -5.58
CA ARG A 3 2.27 8.17 -4.20
C ARG A 3 2.36 6.80 -3.55
N PHE A 4 3.09 6.68 -2.42
CA PHE A 4 3.24 5.44 -1.65
C PHE A 4 2.51 5.55 -0.32
N GLY A 5 1.71 4.53 0.00
CA GLY A 5 1.04 4.43 1.29
C GLY A 5 1.78 3.50 2.26
N LEU A 6 2.14 3.99 3.44
CA LEU A 6 2.70 3.16 4.51
C LEU A 6 1.56 2.47 5.25
N VAL A 7 1.55 1.14 5.23
CA VAL A 7 0.51 0.29 5.81
C VAL A 7 1.14 -0.74 6.74
N GLY A 8 0.49 -1.02 7.84
CA GLY A 8 0.94 -2.02 8.82
C GLY A 8 0.17 -1.89 10.13
N LEU A 9 0.35 -2.84 11.03
CA LEU A 9 -0.31 -2.83 12.34
C LEU A 9 0.13 -1.60 13.19
N PRO A 10 -0.60 -1.24 14.24
CA PRO A 10 -0.17 -0.21 15.16
C PRO A 10 1.24 -0.48 15.69
N ASN A 11 2.01 0.59 15.89
CA ASN A 11 3.37 0.55 16.43
C ASN A 11 4.41 -0.28 15.64
N ALA A 12 4.15 -0.58 14.36
CA ALA A 12 5.13 -1.25 13.49
C ALA A 12 6.30 -0.34 13.04
N GLY A 13 6.26 0.96 13.37
CA GLY A 13 7.28 1.94 13.00
C GLY A 13 6.97 2.76 11.75
N LYS A 14 5.71 2.77 11.27
CA LYS A 14 5.29 3.55 10.08
C LYS A 14 5.62 5.03 10.17
N SER A 15 5.23 5.68 11.25
CA SER A 15 5.47 7.13 11.45
C SER A 15 6.97 7.43 11.62
N SER A 16 7.75 6.51 12.18
CA SER A 16 9.21 6.63 12.25
C SER A 16 9.83 6.58 10.86
N LEU A 17 9.41 5.61 10.02
CA LEU A 17 9.84 5.51 8.63
C LEU A 17 9.42 6.75 7.82
N TYR A 18 8.17 7.19 7.98
CA TYR A 18 7.66 8.41 7.35
C TYR A 18 8.53 9.63 7.68
N ASN A 19 8.82 9.85 8.97
CA ASN A 19 9.65 10.96 9.41
C ASN A 19 11.09 10.88 8.87
N ALA A 20 11.65 9.66 8.81
CA ALA A 20 12.99 9.45 8.25
C ALA A 20 13.04 9.75 6.75
N LEU A 21 12.05 9.32 5.97
CA LEU A 21 11.98 9.54 4.53
C LEU A 21 11.70 11.01 4.17
N THR A 22 10.88 11.69 4.96
CA THR A 22 10.45 13.07 4.69
C THR A 22 11.26 14.14 5.43
N ASN A 23 12.32 13.73 6.18
CA ASN A 23 13.13 14.60 7.03
C ASN A 23 12.30 15.43 8.04
N GLY A 24 11.20 14.87 8.53
CA GLY A 24 10.29 15.58 9.44
C GLY A 24 9.58 16.77 8.78
N ALA A 25 9.77 17.00 7.52
CA ALA A 25 9.13 18.05 6.77
C ALA A 25 7.73 17.60 6.32
N ALA A 26 6.75 17.76 7.20
CA ALA A 26 5.38 17.92 6.74
C ALA A 26 5.40 19.09 5.75
N LEU A 27 5.18 18.81 4.49
CA LEU A 27 5.10 19.71 3.34
C LEU A 27 5.22 21.22 3.64
N ALA A 28 6.43 21.71 3.79
CA ALA A 28 6.79 23.08 3.50
C ALA A 28 7.36 23.18 2.07
N ALA A 29 6.81 22.40 1.13
CA ALA A 29 7.21 22.51 -0.26
C ALA A 29 6.41 23.68 -0.89
N PRO A 30 7.04 24.56 -1.67
CA PRO A 30 6.39 25.70 -2.30
C PRO A 30 5.60 25.27 -3.54
N TYR A 31 4.80 24.22 -3.43
CA TYR A 31 3.88 23.81 -4.49
C TYR A 31 2.48 24.34 -4.17
N PRO A 32 1.87 25.10 -5.08
CA PRO A 32 0.59 25.79 -4.83
C PRO A 32 -0.62 24.86 -4.59
N PHE A 33 -0.44 23.52 -4.68
CA PHE A 33 -1.50 22.51 -4.50
C PHE A 33 -1.17 21.46 -3.45
N ALA A 34 -0.21 21.74 -2.56
CA ALA A 34 0.07 20.86 -1.43
C ALA A 34 -1.20 20.76 -0.58
N THR A 35 -1.91 19.63 -0.67
CA THR A 35 -3.06 19.32 0.18
C THR A 35 -2.63 19.42 1.64
N LYS A 36 -3.42 20.12 2.44
CA LYS A 36 -3.21 20.30 3.88
C LYS A 36 -3.50 19.01 4.66
N ASP A 37 -3.20 17.86 4.09
CA ASP A 37 -3.34 16.59 4.81
C ASP A 37 -2.07 16.37 5.66
N PRO A 38 -2.17 16.31 6.98
CA PRO A 38 -1.03 16.21 7.88
C PRO A 38 -0.22 14.91 7.72
N ASN A 39 -0.75 13.95 6.97
CA ASN A 39 -0.15 12.64 6.79
C ASN A 39 0.55 12.45 5.42
N VAL A 40 0.73 13.51 4.63
CA VAL A 40 1.40 13.45 3.34
C VAL A 40 2.73 14.20 3.40
N GLY A 41 3.81 13.53 3.05
CA GLY A 41 5.15 14.11 2.94
C GLY A 41 5.77 13.84 1.58
N VAL A 42 6.82 14.57 1.23
CA VAL A 42 7.58 14.39 0.00
C VAL A 42 8.98 13.91 0.34
N ALA A 43 9.37 12.78 -0.23
CA ALA A 43 10.71 12.24 -0.14
C ALA A 43 11.46 12.46 -1.47
N LYS A 44 12.75 12.78 -1.38
CA LYS A 44 13.65 12.87 -2.55
C LYS A 44 14.18 11.47 -2.87
N VAL A 45 14.19 11.13 -4.15
CA VAL A 45 14.85 9.92 -4.64
C VAL A 45 16.32 10.30 -4.95
N LEU A 46 17.21 9.86 -4.07
CA LEU A 46 18.66 10.09 -4.26
C LEU A 46 19.19 9.15 -5.34
N ASP A 47 19.85 9.71 -6.35
CA ASP A 47 20.46 8.95 -7.44
C ASP A 47 21.89 9.43 -7.64
N PRO A 48 22.92 8.61 -7.33
CA PRO A 48 24.32 8.99 -7.48
C PRO A 48 24.70 9.39 -8.91
N ARG A 49 23.98 8.89 -9.91
CA ARG A 49 24.19 9.25 -11.32
C ARG A 49 23.84 10.71 -11.57
N LEU A 50 22.81 11.22 -10.89
CA LEU A 50 22.42 12.62 -11.01
C LEU A 50 23.47 13.53 -10.39
N GLU A 51 24.09 13.14 -9.29
CA GLU A 51 25.17 13.88 -8.65
C GLU A 51 26.42 13.93 -9.55
N ALA A 52 26.82 12.79 -10.15
CA ALA A 52 27.91 12.73 -11.09
C ALA A 52 27.65 13.61 -12.34
N LEU A 53 26.46 13.62 -12.87
CA LEU A 53 26.08 14.49 -14.00
C LEU A 53 26.07 15.97 -13.62
N ALA A 54 25.63 16.29 -12.40
CA ALA A 54 25.64 17.66 -11.90
C ALA A 54 27.09 18.20 -11.77
N GLU A 55 27.98 17.38 -11.25
CA GLU A 55 29.41 17.71 -11.16
C GLU A 55 30.05 17.90 -12.55
N MET A 56 29.82 16.96 -13.47
CA MET A 56 30.31 17.03 -14.85
C MET A 56 29.82 18.29 -15.57
N SER A 57 28.55 18.63 -15.38
CA SER A 57 27.90 19.79 -16.02
C SER A 57 28.22 21.11 -15.30
N LYS A 58 28.83 21.06 -14.13
CA LYS A 58 29.07 22.21 -13.24
C LYS A 58 27.78 23.00 -12.96
N THR A 59 26.65 22.30 -12.81
CA THR A 59 25.41 22.95 -12.52
C THR A 59 25.34 23.41 -11.06
N HIS A 60 24.69 24.55 -10.82
CA HIS A 60 24.47 25.07 -9.47
C HIS A 60 23.10 24.61 -8.90
N ASN A 61 22.28 23.94 -9.71
CA ASN A 61 20.96 23.50 -9.29
C ASN A 61 20.72 22.05 -9.72
N THR A 62 20.55 21.14 -8.76
CA THR A 62 20.25 19.75 -8.99
C THR A 62 18.84 19.49 -8.51
N VAL A 63 17.96 19.02 -9.41
CA VAL A 63 16.56 18.71 -9.11
C VAL A 63 16.39 17.19 -9.06
N TYR A 64 16.16 16.67 -7.88
CA TYR A 64 15.89 15.24 -7.66
C TYR A 64 14.46 14.87 -8.04
N ALA A 65 14.25 13.65 -8.47
CA ALA A 65 12.91 13.06 -8.51
C ALA A 65 12.33 13.01 -7.09
N THR A 66 11.02 13.12 -6.99
CA THR A 66 10.33 13.10 -5.71
C THR A 66 9.16 12.12 -5.75
N VAL A 67 8.86 11.55 -4.59
CA VAL A 67 7.70 10.68 -4.35
C VAL A 67 6.89 11.22 -3.17
N GLU A 68 5.58 11.07 -3.22
CA GLU A 68 4.72 11.33 -2.08
C GLU A 68 4.67 10.10 -1.18
N VAL A 69 4.89 10.31 0.11
CA VAL A 69 4.76 9.28 1.14
C VAL A 69 3.58 9.64 2.01
N VAL A 70 2.64 8.71 2.16
CA VAL A 70 1.42 8.87 2.96
C VAL A 70 1.49 7.95 4.16
N ASP A 71 1.46 8.51 5.39
CA ASP A 71 1.25 7.72 6.61
C ASP A 71 -0.24 7.41 6.77
N ILE A 72 -0.66 6.23 6.33
CA ILE A 72 -2.08 5.83 6.29
C ILE A 72 -2.60 5.40 7.68
N GLY A 73 -1.75 5.46 8.70
CA GLY A 73 -2.14 5.03 10.03
C GLY A 73 -2.07 3.51 10.23
N GLY A 74 -2.40 3.05 11.43
CA GLY A 74 -2.37 1.62 11.75
C GLY A 74 -3.65 0.90 11.33
N LEU A 75 -3.51 -0.22 10.64
CA LEU A 75 -4.59 -1.16 10.43
C LEU A 75 -4.90 -1.83 11.78
N VAL A 76 -6.16 -1.76 12.19
CA VAL A 76 -6.66 -2.51 13.36
C VAL A 76 -7.37 -3.74 12.83
N GLU A 77 -7.16 -4.88 13.45
CA GLU A 77 -7.90 -6.13 13.14
C GLU A 77 -9.41 -5.86 13.18
N GLY A 78 -10.14 -6.31 12.16
CA GLY A 78 -11.55 -6.01 11.99
C GLY A 78 -11.86 -4.68 11.31
N ALA A 79 -10.86 -3.99 10.75
CA ALA A 79 -11.05 -2.72 10.05
C ALA A 79 -11.98 -2.84 8.83
N SER A 80 -12.00 -3.99 8.18
CA SER A 80 -12.89 -4.31 7.05
C SER A 80 -14.37 -4.39 7.46
N LYS A 81 -14.67 -4.70 8.74
CA LYS A 81 -16.03 -4.81 9.28
C LYS A 81 -16.45 -3.61 10.11
N GLY A 82 -15.55 -2.64 10.34
CA GLY A 82 -15.78 -1.51 11.23
C GLY A 82 -16.41 -0.30 10.56
N GLU A 83 -17.34 0.33 11.24
CA GLU A 83 -17.85 1.65 10.86
C GLU A 83 -16.83 2.73 11.21
N GLY A 84 -16.60 3.70 10.32
CA GLY A 84 -15.85 4.92 10.59
C GLY A 84 -14.37 4.86 10.26
N LEU A 85 -13.48 4.55 11.21
CA LEU A 85 -12.02 4.63 11.04
C LEU A 85 -11.47 3.62 10.00
N GLY A 86 -12.02 2.40 9.97
CA GLY A 86 -11.63 1.39 8.98
C GLY A 86 -11.93 1.82 7.54
N ASN A 87 -13.11 2.36 7.29
CA ASN A 87 -13.49 2.85 5.96
C ASN A 87 -12.62 4.02 5.51
N LYS A 88 -12.24 4.93 6.41
CA LYS A 88 -11.32 6.03 6.09
C LYS A 88 -9.92 5.52 5.75
N PHE A 89 -9.43 4.54 6.50
CA PHE A 89 -8.16 3.86 6.24
C PHE A 89 -8.14 3.22 4.83
N LEU A 90 -9.18 2.42 4.52
CA LEU A 90 -9.29 1.77 3.21
C LEU A 90 -9.44 2.78 2.05
N ALA A 91 -10.13 3.91 2.28
CA ALA A 91 -10.23 4.99 1.30
C ALA A 91 -8.85 5.60 1.00
N ASN A 92 -8.03 5.85 2.02
CA ASN A 92 -6.68 6.38 1.84
C ASN A 92 -5.78 5.43 1.05
N ILE A 93 -5.91 4.10 1.25
CA ILE A 93 -5.15 3.11 0.45
C ILE A 93 -5.60 3.14 -1.02
N ARG A 94 -6.86 3.42 -1.32
CA ARG A 94 -7.33 3.51 -2.71
C ARG A 94 -6.72 4.68 -3.49
N GLU A 95 -6.23 5.69 -2.80
CA GLU A 95 -5.65 6.90 -3.41
C GLU A 95 -4.15 6.80 -3.70
N VAL A 96 -3.47 5.73 -3.27
CA VAL A 96 -2.03 5.55 -3.50
C VAL A 96 -1.75 4.64 -4.70
N ASP A 97 -0.60 4.82 -5.33
CA ASP A 97 -0.17 4.02 -6.49
C ASP A 97 0.46 2.69 -6.08
N ALA A 98 1.11 2.67 -4.91
CA ALA A 98 1.73 1.49 -4.34
C ALA A 98 1.60 1.46 -2.82
N ILE A 99 1.64 0.25 -2.25
CA ILE A 99 1.57 0.00 -0.80
C ILE A 99 2.95 -0.43 -0.31
N VAL A 100 3.42 0.20 0.76
CA VAL A 100 4.61 -0.23 1.49
C VAL A 100 4.17 -0.81 2.82
N PHE A 101 4.25 -2.12 2.96
CA PHE A 101 4.00 -2.80 4.22
C PHE A 101 5.17 -2.56 5.17
N VAL A 102 4.89 -1.99 6.34
CA VAL A 102 5.87 -1.83 7.42
C VAL A 102 5.61 -2.93 8.44
N LEU A 103 6.50 -3.90 8.49
CA LEU A 103 6.37 -5.13 9.26
C LEU A 103 7.30 -5.06 10.48
N ARG A 104 6.78 -5.40 11.65
CA ARG A 104 7.54 -5.43 12.89
C ARG A 104 8.29 -6.76 13.05
N ALA A 105 9.60 -6.69 13.28
CA ALA A 105 10.45 -7.82 13.59
C ALA A 105 11.30 -7.58 14.86
N PHE A 106 10.78 -6.79 15.81
CA PHE A 106 11.38 -6.54 17.12
C PHE A 106 10.38 -6.83 18.22
N GLU A 107 10.89 -7.27 19.36
CA GLU A 107 10.12 -7.48 20.58
C GLU A 107 10.10 -6.18 21.42
N ASP A 108 8.95 -5.89 21.98
CA ASP A 108 8.75 -4.76 22.89
C ASP A 108 7.56 -5.11 23.78
N ASP A 109 7.82 -5.21 25.09
CA ASP A 109 6.84 -5.64 26.09
C ASP A 109 5.66 -4.66 26.20
N ASP A 110 5.87 -3.39 25.85
CA ASP A 110 4.85 -2.35 25.89
C ASP A 110 3.97 -2.33 24.62
N ILE A 111 4.35 -3.08 23.58
CA ILE A 111 3.64 -3.10 22.31
C ILE A 111 2.92 -4.44 22.11
N PRO A 112 1.58 -4.49 22.21
CA PRO A 112 0.84 -5.73 21.96
C PRO A 112 0.88 -6.12 20.47
N GLY A 113 0.69 -7.42 20.23
CA GLY A 113 0.59 -7.98 18.87
C GLY A 113 1.87 -8.72 18.44
N PRO A 114 1.82 -9.35 17.23
CA PRO A 114 2.90 -10.22 16.77
C PRO A 114 4.20 -9.45 16.55
N SER A 115 5.33 -10.10 16.85
CA SER A 115 6.68 -9.65 16.51
C SER A 115 7.27 -10.42 15.32
N ASP A 116 6.55 -11.42 14.82
CA ASP A 116 6.88 -12.12 13.57
C ASP A 116 6.38 -11.31 12.36
N PRO A 117 7.27 -10.86 11.46
CA PRO A 117 6.89 -10.07 10.30
C PRO A 117 5.96 -10.82 9.34
N LEU A 118 6.05 -12.14 9.23
CA LEU A 118 5.17 -12.93 8.38
C LEU A 118 3.74 -13.02 8.94
N GLU A 119 3.62 -13.16 10.25
CA GLU A 119 2.31 -13.12 10.92
C GLU A 119 1.69 -11.74 10.79
N HIS A 120 2.50 -10.69 10.99
CA HIS A 120 2.11 -9.31 10.80
C HIS A 120 1.56 -9.06 9.38
N LEU A 121 2.28 -9.55 8.35
CA LEU A 121 1.88 -9.44 6.96
C LEU A 121 0.55 -10.17 6.69
N ARG A 122 0.38 -11.37 7.23
CA ARG A 122 -0.86 -12.16 7.09
C ARG A 122 -2.09 -11.41 7.59
N VAL A 123 -2.00 -10.79 8.77
CA VAL A 123 -3.12 -10.02 9.33
C VAL A 123 -3.51 -8.88 8.38
N VAL A 124 -2.53 -8.14 7.89
CA VAL A 124 -2.78 -7.02 6.96
C VAL A 124 -3.37 -7.53 5.63
N GLU A 125 -2.82 -8.60 5.07
CA GLU A 125 -3.29 -9.19 3.80
C GLU A 125 -4.73 -9.68 3.89
N ILE A 126 -5.11 -10.32 5.00
CA ILE A 126 -6.48 -10.79 5.23
C ILE A 126 -7.46 -9.60 5.25
N GLU A 127 -7.14 -8.52 5.97
CA GLU A 127 -8.01 -7.36 6.04
C GLU A 127 -8.21 -6.69 4.66
N LEU A 128 -7.13 -6.57 3.87
CA LEU A 128 -7.21 -6.04 2.51
C LEU A 128 -8.04 -6.97 1.59
N ALA A 129 -7.83 -8.28 1.70
CA ALA A 129 -8.59 -9.27 0.92
C ALA A 129 -10.08 -9.25 1.27
N LEU A 130 -10.45 -9.12 2.55
CA LEU A 130 -11.84 -9.02 2.99
C LEU A 130 -12.52 -7.74 2.48
N ALA A 131 -11.82 -6.61 2.50
CA ALA A 131 -12.34 -5.34 1.98
C ALA A 131 -12.56 -5.40 0.45
N ASP A 132 -11.67 -6.05 -0.28
CA ASP A 132 -11.83 -6.26 -1.71
C ASP A 132 -12.94 -7.28 -2.01
N LEU A 133 -13.06 -8.33 -1.20
CA LEU A 133 -14.15 -9.32 -1.34
C LEU A 133 -15.52 -8.65 -1.28
N GLU A 134 -15.77 -7.79 -0.29
CA GLU A 134 -16.99 -7.02 -0.17
C GLU A 134 -17.26 -6.15 -1.41
N THR A 135 -16.19 -5.50 -1.90
CA THR A 135 -16.25 -4.69 -3.12
C THR A 135 -16.63 -5.54 -4.34
N VAL A 136 -15.95 -6.69 -4.51
CA VAL A 136 -16.17 -7.63 -5.62
C VAL A 136 -17.56 -8.22 -5.59
N GLU A 137 -18.04 -8.68 -4.45
CA GLU A 137 -19.41 -9.22 -4.28
C GLU A 137 -20.49 -8.21 -4.64
N THR A 138 -20.32 -6.96 -4.19
CA THR A 138 -21.23 -5.86 -4.53
C THR A 138 -21.23 -5.60 -6.03
N ARG A 139 -20.06 -5.57 -6.68
CA ARG A 139 -19.93 -5.36 -8.11
C ARG A 139 -20.48 -6.53 -8.91
N LEU A 140 -20.10 -7.75 -8.54
CA LEU A 140 -20.55 -8.97 -9.20
C LEU A 140 -22.07 -9.09 -9.25
N SER A 141 -22.75 -8.77 -8.16
CA SER A 141 -24.22 -8.79 -8.12
C SER A 141 -24.88 -7.83 -9.11
N ARG A 142 -24.24 -6.69 -9.41
CA ARG A 142 -24.69 -5.70 -10.41
C ARG A 142 -24.34 -6.15 -11.82
N THR A 143 -23.11 -6.61 -12.05
CA THR A 143 -22.58 -7.04 -13.35
C THR A 143 -23.33 -8.28 -13.85
N GLN A 144 -23.68 -9.24 -12.99
CA GLN A 144 -24.50 -10.39 -13.34
C GLN A 144 -25.90 -10.02 -13.85
N LYS A 145 -26.51 -8.96 -13.30
CA LYS A 145 -27.80 -8.46 -13.80
C LYS A 145 -27.63 -7.79 -15.18
N ALA A 146 -26.54 -7.02 -15.35
CA ALA A 146 -26.24 -6.35 -16.61
C ALA A 146 -25.90 -7.36 -17.73
N ALA A 147 -25.12 -8.39 -17.44
CA ALA A 147 -24.71 -9.43 -18.41
C ALA A 147 -25.88 -10.20 -19.03
N ARG A 148 -27.06 -10.23 -18.36
CA ARG A 148 -28.28 -10.80 -18.94
C ARG A 148 -28.83 -9.99 -20.10
N MET A 149 -28.52 -8.69 -20.15
CA MET A 149 -29.00 -7.75 -21.15
C MET A 149 -27.91 -7.36 -22.15
N ASP A 150 -26.66 -7.39 -21.71
CA ASP A 150 -25.50 -6.98 -22.51
C ASP A 150 -24.34 -7.97 -22.32
N LYS A 151 -24.00 -8.68 -23.42
CA LYS A 151 -22.90 -9.66 -23.42
C LYS A 151 -21.50 -9.01 -23.32
N SER A 152 -21.38 -7.71 -23.58
CA SER A 152 -20.09 -7.02 -23.52
C SER A 152 -19.47 -7.00 -22.12
N VAL A 153 -20.30 -7.14 -21.07
CA VAL A 153 -19.86 -7.16 -19.68
C VAL A 153 -19.55 -8.58 -19.16
N THR A 154 -19.61 -9.60 -20.03
CA THR A 154 -19.39 -10.99 -19.61
C THR A 154 -17.96 -11.24 -19.18
N GLU A 155 -16.97 -10.68 -19.88
CA GLU A 155 -15.55 -10.81 -19.54
C GLU A 155 -15.22 -10.17 -18.19
N GLU A 156 -15.80 -8.99 -17.92
CA GLU A 156 -15.67 -8.31 -16.62
C GLU A 156 -16.29 -9.17 -15.50
N MET A 157 -17.47 -9.75 -15.73
CA MET A 157 -18.13 -10.62 -14.76
C MET A 157 -17.26 -11.84 -14.44
N GLU A 158 -16.70 -12.50 -15.45
CA GLU A 158 -15.82 -13.65 -15.27
C GLU A 158 -14.53 -13.29 -14.52
N ALA A 159 -13.95 -12.11 -14.79
CA ALA A 159 -12.79 -11.61 -14.05
C ALA A 159 -13.12 -11.35 -12.57
N LEU A 160 -14.29 -10.79 -12.27
CA LEU A 160 -14.79 -10.60 -10.91
C LEU A 160 -15.04 -11.95 -10.19
N GLU A 161 -15.58 -12.96 -10.88
CA GLU A 161 -15.79 -14.30 -10.33
C GLU A 161 -14.45 -14.98 -9.98
N ARG A 162 -13.44 -14.88 -10.84
CA ARG A 162 -12.09 -15.39 -10.54
C ARG A 162 -11.47 -14.66 -9.36
N ALA A 163 -11.59 -13.33 -9.30
CA ALA A 163 -11.11 -12.54 -8.17
C ALA A 163 -11.80 -12.94 -6.85
N GLN A 164 -13.12 -13.16 -6.87
CA GLN A 164 -13.90 -13.59 -5.70
C GLN A 164 -13.34 -14.89 -5.10
N VAL A 165 -13.00 -15.88 -5.94
CA VAL A 165 -12.47 -17.17 -5.46
C VAL A 165 -11.19 -16.97 -4.65
N HIS A 166 -10.24 -16.18 -5.15
CA HIS A 166 -8.98 -15.91 -4.45
C HIS A 166 -9.18 -15.12 -3.16
N LEU A 167 -10.00 -14.09 -3.22
CA LEU A 167 -10.26 -13.22 -2.06
C LEU A 167 -11.01 -13.94 -0.95
N ALA A 168 -11.94 -14.85 -1.29
CA ALA A 168 -12.66 -15.69 -0.33
C ALA A 168 -11.73 -16.67 0.43
N GLU A 169 -10.61 -17.06 -0.19
CA GLU A 169 -9.54 -17.83 0.46
C GLU A 169 -8.60 -16.96 1.31
N GLY A 170 -8.84 -15.64 1.42
CA GLY A 170 -7.95 -14.69 2.07
C GLY A 170 -6.66 -14.42 1.30
N ARG A 171 -6.61 -14.75 0.00
CA ARG A 171 -5.44 -14.57 -0.87
C ARG A 171 -5.54 -13.23 -1.61
N PRO A 172 -4.59 -12.29 -1.39
CA PRO A 172 -4.53 -11.05 -2.13
C PRO A 172 -4.29 -11.29 -3.63
N LEU A 173 -4.88 -10.46 -4.50
CA LEU A 173 -4.80 -10.63 -5.95
C LEU A 173 -3.38 -10.49 -6.50
N TYR A 174 -2.49 -9.72 -5.87
CA TYR A 174 -1.09 -9.65 -6.27
C TYR A 174 -0.31 -10.95 -6.04
N ARG A 175 -0.81 -11.88 -5.19
CA ARG A 175 -0.27 -13.23 -5.00
C ARG A 175 -1.01 -14.30 -5.79
N ALA A 176 -2.17 -13.98 -6.34
CA ALA A 176 -3.05 -14.93 -7.01
C ALA A 176 -2.60 -15.29 -8.44
N GLY A 177 -1.63 -14.57 -9.00
CA GLY A 177 -1.17 -14.80 -10.37
C GLY A 177 -2.25 -14.50 -11.43
N ILE A 178 -3.14 -13.54 -11.15
CA ILE A 178 -4.17 -13.11 -12.11
C ILE A 178 -3.52 -12.62 -13.42
N SER A 179 -4.18 -12.89 -14.55
CA SER A 179 -3.71 -12.49 -15.87
C SER A 179 -3.66 -10.96 -16.02
N GLU A 180 -2.90 -10.48 -17.01
CA GLU A 180 -2.88 -9.05 -17.33
C GLU A 180 -4.23 -8.57 -17.84
N ASP A 181 -4.94 -9.41 -18.59
CA ASP A 181 -6.30 -9.12 -19.07
C ASP A 181 -7.26 -8.95 -17.89
N ASP A 182 -7.20 -9.85 -16.89
CA ASP A 182 -7.99 -9.70 -15.66
C ASP A 182 -7.63 -8.44 -14.89
N ARG A 183 -6.34 -8.06 -14.83
CA ARG A 183 -5.92 -6.81 -14.20
C ARG A 183 -6.54 -5.59 -14.87
N LEU A 184 -6.59 -5.58 -16.20
CA LEU A 184 -7.22 -4.49 -16.95
C LEU A 184 -8.72 -4.43 -16.72
N LEU A 185 -9.41 -5.59 -16.72
CA LEU A 185 -10.85 -5.68 -16.45
C LEU A 185 -11.20 -5.27 -15.01
N LEU A 186 -10.35 -5.58 -14.04
CA LEU A 186 -10.54 -5.25 -12.63
C LEU A 186 -10.12 -3.82 -12.27
N ALA A 187 -9.32 -3.14 -13.11
CA ALA A 187 -8.80 -1.79 -12.82
C ALA A 187 -9.88 -0.75 -12.45
N PRO A 188 -11.07 -0.72 -13.11
CA PRO A 188 -12.14 0.23 -12.78
C PRO A 188 -12.74 0.03 -11.37
N HIS A 189 -12.46 -1.08 -10.71
CA HIS A 189 -13.02 -1.38 -9.38
C HIS A 189 -12.15 -0.91 -8.22
N PHE A 190 -10.93 -0.40 -8.50
CA PHE A 190 -9.99 0.15 -7.52
C PHE A 190 -9.72 -0.80 -6.35
N LEU A 191 -9.51 -2.09 -6.65
CA LEU A 191 -9.21 -3.10 -5.65
C LEU A 191 -7.84 -2.83 -5.00
N LEU A 192 -7.78 -2.97 -3.68
CA LEU A 192 -6.59 -2.70 -2.87
C LEU A 192 -5.49 -3.72 -3.17
N THR A 193 -5.89 -4.99 -3.32
CA THR A 193 -4.97 -6.11 -3.53
C THR A 193 -4.49 -6.26 -4.97
N THR A 194 -4.86 -5.36 -5.89
CA THR A 194 -4.27 -5.25 -7.23
C THR A 194 -3.10 -4.26 -7.28
N ARG A 195 -2.88 -3.49 -6.20
CA ARG A 195 -1.79 -2.50 -6.12
C ARG A 195 -0.43 -3.18 -6.07
N ARG A 196 0.60 -2.45 -6.52
CA ARG A 196 2.00 -2.86 -6.31
C ARG A 196 2.33 -2.82 -4.83
N VAL A 197 3.09 -3.79 -4.36
CA VAL A 197 3.43 -3.91 -2.94
C VAL A 197 4.95 -4.03 -2.76
N LEU A 198 5.44 -3.45 -1.66
CA LEU A 198 6.79 -3.60 -1.15
C LEU A 198 6.68 -3.88 0.35
N ALA A 199 7.51 -4.75 0.89
CA ALA A 199 7.61 -4.98 2.32
C ALA A 199 8.91 -4.37 2.88
N VAL A 200 8.78 -3.66 4.00
CA VAL A 200 9.89 -3.14 4.80
C VAL A 200 9.81 -3.80 6.17
N VAL A 201 10.84 -4.53 6.54
CA VAL A 201 10.93 -5.20 7.83
C VAL A 201 11.67 -4.28 8.80
N ASN A 202 10.98 -3.86 9.85
CA ASN A 202 11.55 -3.03 10.91
C ASN A 202 12.15 -3.92 11.99
N VAL A 203 13.47 -3.91 12.09
CA VAL A 203 14.27 -4.71 13.02
C VAL A 203 14.81 -3.86 14.16
N ALA A 204 15.09 -4.46 15.31
CA ALA A 204 15.77 -3.80 16.41
C ALA A 204 17.25 -3.53 16.05
N GLU A 205 17.83 -2.49 16.63
CA GLU A 205 19.20 -2.04 16.36
C GLU A 205 20.24 -3.13 16.67
N ASP A 206 20.02 -3.93 17.70
CA ASP A 206 20.87 -5.05 18.10
C ASP A 206 20.79 -6.27 17.18
N LYS A 207 19.85 -6.29 16.22
CA LYS A 207 19.63 -7.38 15.25
C LYS A 207 20.07 -7.02 13.82
N LEU A 208 20.75 -5.90 13.62
CA LEU A 208 21.20 -5.48 12.28
C LEU A 208 22.11 -6.52 11.60
N ASP A 209 22.92 -7.23 12.37
CA ASP A 209 23.84 -8.27 11.85
C ASP A 209 23.08 -9.52 11.33
N THR A 210 21.79 -9.66 11.62
CA THR A 210 20.96 -10.78 11.18
C THR A 210 20.21 -10.52 9.86
N ILE A 211 20.28 -9.31 9.33
CA ILE A 211 19.58 -8.91 8.08
C ILE A 211 19.87 -9.86 6.90
N PRO A 212 21.13 -10.27 6.62
CA PRO A 212 21.41 -11.17 5.49
C PRO A 212 20.70 -12.52 5.55
N ALA A 213 20.21 -12.93 6.72
CA ALA A 213 19.46 -14.17 6.90
C ALA A 213 17.94 -13.99 6.75
N MET A 214 17.47 -12.74 6.63
CA MET A 214 16.05 -12.36 6.49
C MET A 214 15.67 -12.01 5.05
N GLU A 215 16.64 -11.78 4.16
CA GLU A 215 16.47 -11.56 2.71
C GLU A 215 16.29 -12.90 1.97
#